data_2b59fdb23f545571696244eab4c99eab
#
_entry.id   2b59fdb23f545571696244eab4c99eab
#
_cell.length_a   1.000
_cell.length_b   1.000
_cell.length_c   1.000
_cell.angle_alpha   90.00
_cell.angle_beta   90.00
_cell.angle_gamma   90.00
#
_symmetry.space_group_name_H-M   'P 1'
#
loop_
_entity.id
_entity.type
_entity.pdbx_description
1 polymer ?
#
loop_
_entity_poly.entity_id
_entity_poly.type
_entity_poly.pdbx_seq_one_letter_code
_entity_poly.pdbx_strand_id
1 'polypeptide(L)'
;MCPSIFVWVPRHRPAHRRSGLRGGEIDDVQGLTGFRRGPAKLRITRRGVTVICVIAAAAVVAVVVSIGVTSSPGANTAKPASSPAATGPGGGVSAGPTTQTTSVAAAATFAGPSGTEAPWVVAENAKPGTTAWKITGTQSPTGIMGYANRVQASDGQSVSLYVSTAAARFHVDAYRMGYYGGKGARLVWSSGQVAGSTQAACPVTPGINMVECKWTQSLSFTVNPTWVQGQYLLELVGSGGQESYVPLTVWDPSSTAAYVVMSGVLTEAVFNAFGGYDLYQGATPCAPNHYPCSTRARVVSFDRPFASGNGAGGYLSLMYPLTRLMEQHGLDVTYWTDITLAEHPNLLGKHKVLISPGHDEEWSNSMRQGAVSGANAGVNLVFFGASPILRKVRLQASPLGADREVVNYRNPVKDPLYGVDNARVSQNWWGQAPANLPASTLVGAKYVGFNNLTSFPMVVSAPSSWLYAGTGLGAGASIPGVMSSDFQAYDPARSANPPNVEVLSHSPVTVQFNPSRHYADTVFYTMASSKAGVFTSGTVNWIPSLVACAASVSNCPATMMRKLTLNVMRVFGAGPVGATYPSTANWQSFYG
;
A
#
# COMPACT_ATOMS: atom_id res chain seq x y z
N MET A 1 2.50 -22.87 -37.53
CA MET A 1 1.62 -24.04 -37.42
C MET A 1 0.84 -23.92 -36.13
N CYS A 2 -0.45 -23.56 -36.19
CA CYS A 2 -1.32 -23.48 -35.02
C CYS A 2 -2.06 -24.81 -34.85
N PRO A 3 -2.19 -25.36 -33.66
CA PRO A 3 -3.07 -26.50 -33.42
C PRO A 3 -4.51 -26.03 -33.20
N SER A 4 -5.43 -26.80 -33.77
CA SER A 4 -6.87 -26.61 -33.76
C SER A 4 -7.47 -26.83 -32.37
N ILE A 5 -8.32 -25.91 -31.91
CA ILE A 5 -9.11 -26.04 -30.70
C ILE A 5 -10.48 -26.59 -31.05
N PHE A 6 -10.81 -27.76 -30.52
CA PHE A 6 -12.16 -28.32 -30.51
C PHE A 6 -12.97 -27.75 -29.36
N VAL A 7 -14.11 -27.13 -29.67
CA VAL A 7 -15.11 -26.69 -28.70
C VAL A 7 -16.16 -27.77 -28.53
N TRP A 8 -16.28 -28.32 -27.34
CA TRP A 8 -17.33 -29.27 -26.97
C TRP A 8 -18.46 -28.54 -26.21
N VAL A 9 -19.70 -28.67 -26.67
CA VAL A 9 -20.89 -28.07 -26.09
C VAL A 9 -21.76 -29.17 -25.48
N PRO A 10 -22.04 -29.17 -24.17
CA PRO A 10 -23.00 -30.13 -23.60
C PRO A 10 -24.44 -29.65 -23.71
N ARG A 11 -25.34 -30.54 -24.11
CA ARG A 11 -26.80 -30.34 -24.14
C ARG A 11 -27.39 -30.57 -22.74
N HIS A 12 -28.19 -29.65 -22.24
CA HIS A 12 -29.00 -29.81 -21.04
C HIS A 12 -30.40 -30.38 -21.35
N ARG A 13 -30.86 -31.29 -20.48
CA ARG A 13 -32.27 -31.61 -20.26
C ARG A 13 -32.69 -31.22 -18.84
N PRO A 14 -33.98 -30.82 -18.63
CA PRO A 14 -34.43 -30.22 -17.38
C PRO A 14 -35.05 -31.24 -16.40
N ALA A 15 -35.00 -30.93 -15.09
CA ALA A 15 -35.85 -31.58 -14.09
C ALA A 15 -36.22 -30.65 -12.91
N HIS A 16 -37.48 -30.41 -12.79
CA HIS A 16 -38.39 -30.26 -11.64
C HIS A 16 -38.08 -29.48 -10.38
N ARG A 17 -39.00 -28.58 -10.10
CA ARG A 17 -39.40 -27.84 -8.89
C ARG A 17 -39.37 -28.65 -7.58
N ARG A 18 -39.00 -28.01 -6.49
CA ARG A 18 -39.89 -27.77 -5.32
C ARG A 18 -39.35 -26.69 -4.38
N SER A 19 -40.28 -26.01 -3.84
CA SER A 19 -40.47 -24.88 -2.97
C SER A 19 -39.70 -24.88 -1.63
N GLY A 20 -39.34 -23.68 -1.16
CA GLY A 20 -39.57 -23.34 0.24
C GLY A 20 -38.42 -22.69 0.97
N LEU A 21 -38.66 -21.48 1.37
CA LEU A 21 -38.24 -20.79 2.59
C LEU A 21 -37.11 -19.73 2.52
N ARG A 22 -37.52 -18.64 3.01
CA ARG A 22 -37.05 -17.30 3.30
C ARG A 22 -35.64 -17.17 3.91
N GLY A 23 -35.00 -16.05 3.53
CA GLY A 23 -34.18 -15.27 4.43
C GLY A 23 -32.69 -15.51 4.25
N GLY A 24 -32.00 -14.51 3.74
CA GLY A 24 -30.54 -14.46 3.74
C GLY A 24 -30.06 -13.50 2.66
N GLU A 25 -29.61 -12.36 3.08
CA GLU A 25 -28.96 -11.32 2.30
C GLU A 25 -27.92 -11.90 1.34
N ILE A 26 -28.02 -11.49 0.09
CA ILE A 26 -27.09 -11.89 -0.98
C ILE A 26 -26.05 -10.79 -1.11
N ASP A 27 -24.90 -10.98 -0.48
CA ASP A 27 -23.66 -10.27 -0.83
C ASP A 27 -22.84 -11.12 -1.80
N ASP A 28 -23.42 -11.45 -2.94
CA ASP A 28 -22.70 -12.10 -4.03
C ASP A 28 -22.92 -11.34 -5.32
N VAL A 29 -21.85 -10.71 -5.81
CA VAL A 29 -21.77 -10.27 -7.19
C VAL A 29 -21.48 -11.51 -8.03
N GLN A 30 -22.51 -12.35 -8.23
CA GLN A 30 -22.52 -13.37 -9.25
C GLN A 30 -23.69 -13.13 -10.21
N GLY A 31 -23.32 -12.79 -11.47
CA GLY A 31 -24.01 -13.20 -12.66
C GLY A 31 -25.49 -12.85 -12.80
N LEU A 32 -25.80 -11.69 -13.36
CA LEU A 32 -27.06 -11.45 -14.05
C LEU A 32 -27.04 -12.15 -15.41
N THR A 33 -27.66 -13.34 -15.48
CA THR A 33 -28.13 -13.92 -16.74
C THR A 33 -29.59 -13.57 -16.92
N GLY A 34 -29.91 -12.87 -18.00
CA GLY A 34 -31.29 -12.80 -18.45
C GLY A 34 -31.67 -11.56 -19.25
N PHE A 35 -31.26 -11.49 -20.52
CA PHE A 35 -32.06 -10.81 -21.54
C PHE A 35 -32.06 -11.65 -22.82
N ARG A 36 -33.24 -12.17 -23.13
CA ARG A 36 -33.55 -12.77 -24.43
C ARG A 36 -33.60 -11.67 -25.48
N ARG A 37 -32.77 -11.75 -26.51
CA ARG A 37 -33.09 -11.24 -27.87
C ARG A 37 -32.57 -12.23 -28.90
N GLY A 38 -33.38 -12.42 -29.94
CA GLY A 38 -33.21 -13.40 -31.00
C GLY A 38 -31.96 -13.19 -31.89
N PRO A 39 -31.69 -14.12 -32.81
CA PRO A 39 -30.41 -14.21 -33.47
C PRO A 39 -30.27 -13.18 -34.60
N ALA A 40 -29.40 -12.21 -34.42
CA ALA A 40 -28.89 -11.40 -35.53
C ALA A 40 -27.65 -12.09 -36.09
N LYS A 41 -27.70 -12.49 -37.37
CA LYS A 41 -26.57 -13.03 -38.11
C LYS A 41 -25.56 -11.92 -38.40
N LEU A 42 -24.43 -11.94 -37.70
CA LEU A 42 -23.31 -11.06 -37.96
C LEU A 42 -22.39 -11.68 -39.01
N ARG A 43 -22.27 -11.03 -40.19
CA ARG A 43 -21.26 -11.36 -41.18
C ARG A 43 -19.96 -10.67 -40.80
N ILE A 44 -18.96 -11.46 -40.40
CA ILE A 44 -17.61 -10.95 -40.09
C ILE A 44 -16.78 -11.04 -41.37
N THR A 45 -16.31 -9.91 -41.87
CA THR A 45 -15.37 -9.84 -42.98
C THR A 45 -13.93 -9.98 -42.45
N ARG A 46 -13.06 -10.60 -43.26
CA ARG A 46 -11.67 -10.98 -42.93
C ARG A 46 -10.73 -9.85 -42.44
N ARG A 47 -11.19 -8.61 -42.40
CA ARG A 47 -10.38 -7.46 -41.89
C ARG A 47 -10.56 -7.16 -40.38
N GLY A 48 -11.50 -7.80 -39.71
CA GLY A 48 -11.78 -7.57 -38.27
C GLY A 48 -10.98 -8.47 -37.32
N VAL A 49 -10.30 -9.51 -37.79
CA VAL A 49 -9.64 -10.51 -36.94
C VAL A 49 -8.26 -10.07 -36.48
N THR A 50 -7.60 -9.15 -37.18
CA THR A 50 -6.23 -8.69 -36.84
C THR A 50 -6.20 -7.68 -35.69
N VAL A 51 -7.32 -6.98 -35.40
CA VAL A 51 -7.39 -5.98 -34.32
C VAL A 51 -7.70 -6.61 -32.96
N ILE A 52 -8.38 -7.77 -32.93
CA ILE A 52 -8.78 -8.42 -31.66
C ILE A 52 -7.61 -9.16 -30.99
N CYS A 53 -6.61 -9.63 -31.77
CA CYS A 53 -5.43 -10.30 -31.22
C CYS A 53 -4.41 -9.35 -30.56
N VAL A 54 -4.46 -8.04 -30.84
CA VAL A 54 -3.52 -7.06 -30.25
C VAL A 54 -4.01 -6.55 -28.89
N ILE A 55 -5.32 -6.61 -28.62
CA ILE A 55 -5.89 -6.11 -27.34
C ILE A 55 -5.79 -7.17 -26.21
N ALA A 56 -5.71 -8.44 -26.52
CA ALA A 56 -5.60 -9.50 -25.51
C ALA A 56 -4.18 -9.68 -24.93
N ALA A 57 -3.13 -9.14 -25.56
CA ALA A 57 -1.75 -9.23 -25.09
C ALA A 57 -1.31 -8.03 -24.21
N ALA A 58 -2.12 -6.97 -24.12
CA ALA A 58 -1.77 -5.74 -23.39
C ALA A 58 -2.25 -5.69 -21.93
N ALA A 59 -2.94 -6.73 -21.44
CA ALA A 59 -3.60 -6.69 -20.11
C ALA A 59 -2.77 -7.30 -18.96
N VAL A 60 -1.49 -7.63 -19.16
CA VAL A 60 -0.65 -8.27 -18.12
C VAL A 60 0.60 -7.44 -17.74
N VAL A 61 0.84 -6.30 -18.39
CA VAL A 61 2.01 -5.47 -18.06
C VAL A 61 1.57 -4.02 -17.99
N ALA A 62 1.31 -3.50 -16.83
CA ALA A 62 1.53 -2.09 -16.49
C ALA A 62 1.05 -1.76 -15.07
N VAL A 63 1.91 -1.85 -14.07
CA VAL A 63 2.20 -0.72 -13.21
C VAL A 63 3.71 -0.71 -12.99
N VAL A 64 4.43 -0.30 -14.02
CA VAL A 64 5.75 0.28 -13.89
C VAL A 64 5.66 1.65 -14.54
N VAL A 65 5.58 2.69 -13.74
CA VAL A 65 5.80 4.07 -14.20
C VAL A 65 7.29 4.18 -14.47
N SER A 66 7.69 3.92 -15.72
CA SER A 66 9.02 4.22 -16.21
C SER A 66 9.10 5.71 -16.49
N ILE A 67 9.81 6.45 -15.66
CA ILE A 67 10.25 7.80 -16.00
C ILE A 67 11.42 7.65 -16.97
N GLY A 68 11.13 7.65 -18.26
CA GLY A 68 12.12 7.73 -19.32
C GLY A 68 12.61 9.17 -19.46
N VAL A 69 13.84 9.42 -19.05
CA VAL A 69 14.57 10.63 -19.44
C VAL A 69 15.24 10.32 -20.78
N THR A 70 14.72 10.86 -21.86
CA THR A 70 15.39 10.86 -23.17
C THR A 70 16.41 11.97 -23.21
N SER A 71 17.69 11.65 -23.21
CA SER A 71 18.78 12.52 -23.61
C SER A 71 19.08 12.29 -25.08
N SER A 72 19.00 13.32 -25.92
CA SER A 72 19.55 13.33 -27.27
C SER A 72 20.86 14.13 -27.28
N PRO A 73 21.88 13.69 -27.99
CA PRO A 73 23.15 14.36 -28.09
C PRO A 73 23.18 15.32 -29.29
N GLY A 74 23.77 16.48 -29.10
CA GLY A 74 23.99 17.42 -30.20
C GLY A 74 25.14 18.35 -29.89
N ALA A 75 26.13 18.28 -30.67
CA ALA A 75 27.52 18.68 -30.62
C ALA A 75 27.82 20.18 -30.71
N ASN A 76 28.94 20.52 -30.07
CA ASN A 76 30.09 21.35 -30.51
C ASN A 76 30.01 22.89 -30.60
N THR A 77 30.91 23.43 -29.80
CA THR A 77 31.98 24.43 -30.08
C THR A 77 31.62 25.89 -30.28
N ALA A 78 32.11 26.74 -29.41
CA ALA A 78 33.22 27.64 -29.57
C ALA A 78 33.22 28.80 -28.56
N LYS A 79 34.37 29.04 -27.95
CA LYS A 79 34.80 30.20 -27.16
C LYS A 79 35.75 31.01 -28.10
N PRO A 80 36.24 32.23 -27.79
CA PRO A 80 35.85 33.34 -26.93
C PRO A 80 36.03 34.72 -27.66
N ALA A 81 35.75 35.84 -26.99
CA ALA A 81 36.64 37.03 -26.97
C ALA A 81 36.00 38.27 -26.28
N SER A 82 36.60 38.67 -25.21
CA SER A 82 37.18 39.99 -24.82
C SER A 82 36.39 41.28 -25.06
N SER A 83 36.33 42.04 -23.96
CA SER A 83 36.05 43.47 -23.77
C SER A 83 36.85 44.41 -24.68
N PRO A 84 36.51 45.71 -24.80
CA PRO A 84 37.03 46.66 -23.83
C PRO A 84 36.11 47.82 -23.44
N ALA A 85 36.59 48.58 -22.44
CA ALA A 85 35.99 49.71 -21.76
C ALA A 85 36.10 51.04 -22.55
N ALA A 86 35.23 52.01 -22.21
CA ALA A 86 35.60 53.42 -22.11
C ALA A 86 34.56 54.29 -21.39
N THR A 87 34.99 54.87 -20.30
CA THR A 87 34.87 56.26 -19.78
C THR A 87 33.54 57.00 -19.74
N GLY A 88 33.22 57.51 -18.50
CA GLY A 88 32.18 58.38 -18.04
C GLY A 88 32.28 59.87 -18.48
N PRO A 89 31.76 60.88 -17.77
CA PRO A 89 31.39 60.99 -16.35
C PRO A 89 30.06 61.76 -16.08
N GLY A 90 29.61 61.79 -14.83
CA GLY A 90 28.94 62.94 -14.24
C GLY A 90 27.62 62.79 -13.56
N GLY A 91 27.58 63.05 -12.26
CA GLY A 91 26.46 63.72 -11.60
C GLY A 91 25.58 62.91 -10.65
N GLY A 92 25.91 62.95 -9.40
CA GLY A 92 25.35 62.59 -8.14
C GLY A 92 23.82 62.59 -7.92
N VAL A 93 23.41 61.77 -7.04
CA VAL A 93 22.81 62.04 -5.74
C VAL A 93 22.54 60.68 -5.03
N SER A 94 22.89 60.65 -3.78
CA SER A 94 22.82 59.55 -2.86
C SER A 94 21.40 59.06 -2.57
N ALA A 95 21.16 57.75 -2.75
CA ALA A 95 20.17 56.99 -1.99
C ALA A 95 20.72 55.57 -1.82
N GLY A 96 20.86 55.15 -0.59
CA GLY A 96 21.48 53.89 -0.20
C GLY A 96 20.79 52.65 -0.78
N PRO A 97 21.55 51.58 -1.02
CA PRO A 97 20.97 50.33 -1.49
C PRO A 97 20.24 49.62 -0.35
N THR A 98 18.92 49.61 -0.47
CA THR A 98 18.11 48.58 0.23
C THR A 98 18.46 47.24 -0.39
N THR A 99 19.29 46.52 0.29
CA THR A 99 19.53 45.08 0.05
C THR A 99 18.18 44.38 0.26
N GLN A 100 17.46 44.10 -0.80
CA GLN A 100 16.44 43.07 -0.81
C GLN A 100 17.16 41.75 -0.66
N THR A 101 17.33 41.31 0.58
CA THR A 101 17.52 39.91 0.94
C THR A 101 16.24 39.20 0.47
N THR A 102 16.30 38.54 -0.67
CA THR A 102 15.38 37.49 -1.01
C THR A 102 15.49 36.43 0.09
N SER A 103 14.68 36.57 1.13
CA SER A 103 14.47 35.48 2.06
C SER A 103 13.89 34.34 1.24
N VAL A 104 14.70 33.31 1.01
CA VAL A 104 14.19 32.00 0.69
C VAL A 104 13.19 31.71 1.80
N ALA A 105 11.91 31.72 1.46
CA ALA A 105 10.85 31.38 2.41
C ALA A 105 11.24 30.04 3.03
N ALA A 106 11.61 30.05 4.30
CA ALA A 106 11.79 28.84 5.07
C ALA A 106 10.53 28.01 4.86
N ALA A 107 10.68 26.78 4.40
CA ALA A 107 9.57 25.85 4.26
C ALA A 107 8.79 25.93 5.57
N ALA A 108 7.50 26.30 5.46
CA ALA A 108 6.65 26.50 6.62
C ALA A 108 6.78 25.23 7.47
N THR A 109 7.45 25.33 8.59
CA THR A 109 7.55 24.25 9.56
C THR A 109 6.14 23.94 10.00
N PHE A 110 5.76 22.68 9.86
CA PHE A 110 4.49 22.20 10.41
C PHE A 110 4.57 22.35 11.93
N ALA A 111 4.01 23.42 12.45
CA ALA A 111 3.77 23.55 13.86
C ALA A 111 2.57 22.68 14.23
N GLY A 112 2.84 21.40 14.51
CA GLY A 112 1.88 20.53 15.15
C GLY A 112 1.61 20.97 16.58
N PRO A 113 0.58 20.43 17.27
CA PRO A 113 0.48 20.59 18.70
C PRO A 113 1.76 20.08 19.36
N SER A 114 2.25 20.78 20.38
CA SER A 114 3.47 20.43 21.10
C SER A 114 3.46 18.94 21.51
N GLY A 115 4.44 18.16 21.05
CA GLY A 115 4.56 16.73 21.34
C GLY A 115 4.33 15.78 20.16
N THR A 116 4.10 16.29 18.95
CA THR A 116 4.01 15.45 17.74
C THR A 116 5.30 15.42 16.91
N GLU A 117 6.28 16.25 17.25
CA GLU A 117 7.62 16.26 16.66
C GLU A 117 8.61 15.55 17.57
N ALA A 118 9.57 14.84 16.98
CA ALA A 118 10.63 14.14 17.71
C ALA A 118 12.01 14.65 17.30
N PRO A 119 12.81 15.19 18.24
CA PRO A 119 14.16 15.66 17.93
C PRO A 119 15.05 14.61 17.28
N TRP A 120 14.86 13.33 17.60
CA TRP A 120 15.63 12.25 16.99
C TRP A 120 15.34 12.07 15.49
N VAL A 121 14.06 12.25 15.05
CA VAL A 121 13.68 12.19 13.64
C VAL A 121 14.33 13.32 12.85
N VAL A 122 14.29 14.54 13.44
CA VAL A 122 14.94 15.72 12.85
C VAL A 122 16.45 15.50 12.74
N ALA A 123 17.08 15.04 13.82
CA ALA A 123 18.53 14.75 13.85
C ALA A 123 18.93 13.63 12.88
N GLU A 124 18.13 12.57 12.77
CA GLU A 124 18.37 11.47 11.83
C GLU A 124 18.30 11.98 10.38
N ASN A 125 17.26 12.75 10.04
CA ASN A 125 17.08 13.28 8.68
C ASN A 125 18.04 14.43 8.30
N ALA A 126 18.75 15.00 9.26
CA ALA A 126 19.83 15.96 9.03
C ALA A 126 21.17 15.26 8.61
N LYS A 127 21.27 13.94 8.81
CA LYS A 127 22.45 13.18 8.37
C LYS A 127 22.57 13.14 6.85
N PRO A 128 23.78 12.95 6.29
CA PRO A 128 23.98 12.84 4.85
C PRO A 128 23.14 11.71 4.25
N GLY A 129 22.24 12.05 3.32
CA GLY A 129 21.45 11.10 2.55
C GLY A 129 22.12 10.76 1.20
N THR A 130 21.59 9.74 0.55
CA THR A 130 22.01 9.30 -0.78
C THR A 130 20.83 8.96 -1.67
N THR A 131 21.03 8.99 -2.99
CA THR A 131 20.10 8.46 -3.99
C THR A 131 20.55 7.10 -4.52
N ALA A 132 21.67 6.58 -4.06
CA ALA A 132 22.26 5.30 -4.51
C ALA A 132 21.36 4.08 -4.25
N TRP A 133 20.42 4.20 -3.31
CA TRP A 133 19.41 3.17 -3.05
C TRP A 133 18.43 2.93 -4.20
N LYS A 134 18.44 3.78 -5.25
CA LYS A 134 17.49 3.68 -6.35
C LYS A 134 18.04 2.76 -7.43
N ILE A 135 17.47 1.61 -7.57
CA ILE A 135 17.74 0.74 -8.70
C ILE A 135 17.31 1.47 -9.99
N THR A 136 18.24 1.63 -10.90
CA THR A 136 18.02 2.29 -12.19
C THR A 136 18.12 1.27 -13.33
N GLY A 137 17.36 1.52 -14.40
CA GLY A 137 17.31 0.59 -15.53
C GLY A 137 16.42 -0.63 -15.28
N THR A 138 16.38 -1.53 -16.26
CA THR A 138 15.58 -2.76 -16.20
C THR A 138 16.42 -3.88 -15.62
N GLN A 139 16.00 -4.42 -14.48
CA GLN A 139 16.64 -5.58 -13.87
C GLN A 139 16.03 -6.88 -14.37
N SER A 140 16.88 -7.91 -14.54
CA SER A 140 16.38 -9.26 -14.75
C SER A 140 15.73 -9.78 -13.47
N PRO A 141 14.48 -10.28 -13.52
CA PRO A 141 13.80 -10.83 -12.34
C PRO A 141 14.56 -11.97 -11.65
N THR A 142 15.49 -12.62 -12.36
CA THR A 142 16.30 -13.74 -11.87
C THR A 142 17.77 -13.42 -11.76
N GLY A 143 18.19 -12.17 -12.02
CA GLY A 143 19.60 -11.76 -12.00
C GLY A 143 20.22 -11.86 -10.61
N ILE A 144 19.52 -11.31 -9.62
CA ILE A 144 19.74 -11.47 -8.20
C ILE A 144 18.40 -11.34 -7.49
N MET A 145 18.16 -12.18 -6.51
CA MET A 145 16.93 -12.13 -5.70
C MET A 145 17.19 -12.70 -4.32
N GLY A 146 16.40 -12.29 -3.34
CA GLY A 146 16.58 -12.78 -1.99
C GLY A 146 15.39 -12.54 -1.07
N TYR A 147 15.46 -13.13 0.12
CA TYR A 147 14.55 -12.89 1.22
C TYR A 147 15.27 -13.03 2.56
N ALA A 148 14.69 -12.49 3.61
CA ALA A 148 15.21 -12.58 4.97
C ALA A 148 14.41 -13.60 5.81
N ASN A 149 15.04 -14.16 6.84
CA ASN A 149 14.35 -15.02 7.81
C ASN A 149 13.33 -14.29 8.68
N ARG A 150 13.24 -12.96 8.56
CA ARG A 150 12.26 -12.13 9.27
C ARG A 150 11.96 -10.85 8.48
N VAL A 151 10.77 -10.31 8.64
CA VAL A 151 10.34 -9.05 8.02
C VAL A 151 10.57 -7.84 8.93
N GLN A 152 10.84 -8.11 10.21
CA GLN A 152 11.12 -7.11 11.25
C GLN A 152 12.24 -7.59 12.18
N ALA A 153 12.98 -6.64 12.72
CA ALA A 153 14.01 -6.90 13.73
C ALA A 153 14.14 -5.72 14.69
N SER A 154 14.51 -5.98 15.93
CA SER A 154 14.89 -4.98 16.93
C SER A 154 16.38 -5.09 17.24
N ASP A 155 16.91 -4.14 18.03
CA ASP A 155 18.30 -4.17 18.50
C ASP A 155 18.67 -5.52 19.12
N GLY A 156 19.87 -6.01 18.81
CA GLY A 156 20.41 -7.30 19.23
C GLY A 156 19.93 -8.49 18.41
N GLN A 157 18.93 -8.34 17.53
CA GLN A 157 18.41 -9.46 16.74
C GLN A 157 19.22 -9.71 15.47
N SER A 158 19.50 -10.99 15.20
CA SER A 158 20.16 -11.43 13.97
C SER A 158 19.16 -11.57 12.82
N VAL A 159 19.58 -11.15 11.64
CA VAL A 159 18.87 -11.28 10.37
C VAL A 159 19.70 -12.13 9.43
N SER A 160 19.12 -13.21 8.93
CA SER A 160 19.74 -14.08 7.92
C SER A 160 19.14 -13.79 6.55
N LEU A 161 20.01 -13.67 5.55
CA LEU A 161 19.61 -13.47 4.14
C LEU A 161 19.88 -14.73 3.33
N TYR A 162 18.94 -15.02 2.46
CA TYR A 162 18.93 -16.12 1.51
C TYR A 162 18.90 -15.53 0.11
N VAL A 163 20.02 -15.58 -0.59
CA VAL A 163 20.21 -14.91 -1.88
C VAL A 163 20.52 -15.92 -2.97
N SER A 164 19.88 -15.76 -4.12
CA SER A 164 20.14 -16.53 -5.34
C SER A 164 20.63 -15.59 -6.43
N THR A 165 21.79 -15.87 -6.99
CA THR A 165 22.37 -15.13 -8.12
C THR A 165 23.36 -16.00 -8.90
N ALA A 166 23.48 -15.74 -10.21
CA ALA A 166 24.54 -16.29 -11.05
C ALA A 166 25.81 -15.40 -11.05
N ALA A 167 25.77 -14.22 -10.45
CA ALA A 167 26.95 -13.37 -10.29
C ALA A 167 28.00 -14.10 -9.44
N ALA A 168 29.28 -13.95 -9.77
CA ALA A 168 30.37 -14.61 -9.01
C ALA A 168 30.43 -14.13 -7.55
N ARG A 169 30.07 -12.88 -7.31
CA ARG A 169 30.02 -12.25 -5.98
C ARG A 169 28.86 -11.28 -5.91
N PHE A 170 28.44 -10.97 -4.70
CA PHE A 170 27.51 -9.88 -4.41
C PHE A 170 27.86 -9.24 -3.07
N HIS A 171 27.30 -8.07 -2.80
CA HIS A 171 27.27 -7.46 -1.47
C HIS A 171 25.86 -6.96 -1.17
N VAL A 172 25.64 -6.52 0.07
CA VAL A 172 24.36 -5.99 0.54
C VAL A 172 24.58 -4.61 1.12
N ASP A 173 23.82 -3.64 0.65
CA ASP A 173 23.77 -2.29 1.18
C ASP A 173 22.43 -2.06 1.90
N ALA A 174 22.50 -1.72 3.19
CA ALA A 174 21.31 -1.46 4.00
C ALA A 174 20.98 0.03 4.02
N TYR A 175 19.92 0.41 3.36
CA TYR A 175 19.43 1.79 3.30
C TYR A 175 18.25 2.00 4.25
N ARG A 176 18.41 2.90 5.23
CA ARG A 176 17.29 3.41 6.00
C ARG A 176 16.52 4.44 5.17
N MET A 177 15.24 4.17 4.96
CA MET A 177 14.36 5.02 4.16
C MET A 177 13.84 6.19 5.01
N GLY A 178 13.75 7.39 4.43
CA GLY A 178 13.30 8.61 5.10
C GLY A 178 13.28 9.81 4.16
N TYR A 179 13.56 11.01 4.69
CA TYR A 179 13.62 12.24 3.88
C TYR A 179 15.05 12.62 3.46
N TYR A 180 15.98 12.77 4.42
CA TYR A 180 17.40 13.06 4.24
C TYR A 180 17.70 14.18 3.23
N GLY A 181 17.12 15.37 3.45
CA GLY A 181 17.27 16.50 2.55
C GLY A 181 16.72 16.26 1.13
N GLY A 182 15.75 15.37 0.99
CA GLY A 182 15.14 15.00 -0.29
C GLY A 182 15.84 13.84 -1.02
N LYS A 183 16.98 13.33 -0.53
CA LYS A 183 17.71 12.19 -1.11
C LYS A 183 16.95 10.87 -0.94
N GLY A 184 16.17 10.73 0.12
CA GLY A 184 15.21 9.65 0.30
C GLY A 184 15.70 8.49 1.14
N ALA A 185 17.00 8.29 1.30
CA ALA A 185 17.56 7.27 2.18
C ALA A 185 18.96 7.61 2.65
N ARG A 186 19.42 6.89 3.67
CA ARG A 186 20.80 6.91 4.18
C ARG A 186 21.35 5.49 4.21
N LEU A 187 22.57 5.31 3.68
CA LEU A 187 23.32 4.06 3.85
C LEU A 187 23.72 3.90 5.32
N VAL A 188 23.31 2.80 5.93
CA VAL A 188 23.58 2.48 7.34
C VAL A 188 24.67 1.44 7.47
N TRP A 189 24.69 0.46 6.58
CA TRP A 189 25.61 -0.67 6.63
C TRP A 189 25.82 -1.25 5.23
N SER A 190 27.02 -1.78 5.01
CA SER A 190 27.36 -2.57 3.83
C SER A 190 28.02 -3.87 4.26
N SER A 191 27.69 -4.97 3.62
CA SER A 191 28.40 -6.22 3.81
C SER A 191 29.73 -6.20 3.08
N GLY A 192 30.65 -7.09 3.47
CA GLY A 192 31.74 -7.48 2.58
C GLY A 192 31.23 -8.23 1.36
N GLN A 193 32.14 -8.55 0.43
CA GLN A 193 31.82 -9.38 -0.73
C GLN A 193 31.52 -10.82 -0.32
N VAL A 194 30.37 -11.33 -0.75
CA VAL A 194 29.87 -12.68 -0.52
C VAL A 194 29.96 -13.47 -1.83
N ALA A 195 30.30 -14.75 -1.78
CA ALA A 195 30.29 -15.61 -2.96
C ALA A 195 28.84 -15.78 -3.47
N GLY A 196 28.63 -15.56 -4.76
CA GLY A 196 27.33 -15.79 -5.39
C GLY A 196 27.05 -17.28 -5.58
N SER A 197 25.80 -17.65 -5.51
CA SER A 197 25.31 -19.01 -5.74
C SER A 197 23.90 -18.98 -6.30
N THR A 198 23.63 -19.77 -7.31
CA THR A 198 22.28 -20.04 -7.77
C THR A 198 21.64 -21.06 -6.84
N GLN A 199 20.56 -20.69 -6.18
CA GLN A 199 19.81 -21.53 -5.28
C GLN A 199 18.83 -22.44 -6.02
N ALA A 200 18.38 -23.51 -5.37
CA ALA A 200 17.41 -24.43 -5.94
C ALA A 200 16.06 -23.74 -6.21
N ALA A 201 15.31 -24.27 -7.18
CA ALA A 201 13.93 -23.84 -7.41
C ALA A 201 13.08 -24.07 -6.15
N CYS A 202 12.19 -23.11 -5.87
CA CYS A 202 11.31 -23.20 -4.71
C CYS A 202 10.17 -24.21 -5.00
N PRO A 203 10.00 -25.26 -4.16
CA PRO A 203 8.96 -26.25 -4.37
C PRO A 203 7.57 -25.66 -4.10
N VAL A 204 6.57 -26.26 -4.77
CA VAL A 204 5.15 -26.01 -4.51
C VAL A 204 4.62 -27.13 -3.62
N THR A 205 4.03 -26.79 -2.49
CA THR A 205 3.37 -27.78 -1.61
C THR A 205 2.01 -28.17 -2.20
N PRO A 206 1.80 -29.44 -2.59
CA PRO A 206 0.54 -29.88 -3.17
C PRO A 206 -0.66 -29.65 -2.25
N GLY A 207 -1.84 -29.43 -2.83
CA GLY A 207 -3.10 -29.25 -2.09
C GLY A 207 -3.33 -27.82 -1.60
N ILE A 208 -2.32 -27.17 -1.06
CA ILE A 208 -2.39 -25.75 -0.62
C ILE A 208 -1.73 -24.79 -1.60
N ASN A 209 -0.99 -25.32 -2.58
CA ASN A 209 -0.27 -24.56 -3.63
C ASN A 209 0.67 -23.49 -3.05
N MET A 210 1.26 -23.74 -1.90
CA MET A 210 2.22 -22.84 -1.28
C MET A 210 3.59 -22.97 -1.95
N VAL A 211 4.16 -21.85 -2.34
CA VAL A 211 5.56 -21.75 -2.78
C VAL A 211 6.40 -21.32 -1.59
N GLU A 212 7.36 -22.14 -1.21
CA GLU A 212 8.30 -21.86 -0.12
C GLU A 212 9.70 -22.30 -0.54
N CYS A 213 10.67 -21.40 -0.44
CA CYS A 213 12.06 -21.69 -0.80
C CYS A 213 12.80 -22.36 0.36
N LYS A 214 13.62 -23.36 0.03
CA LYS A 214 14.50 -24.04 0.99
C LYS A 214 15.96 -23.69 0.67
N TRP A 215 16.23 -22.39 0.56
CA TRP A 215 17.55 -21.91 0.20
C TRP A 215 18.52 -21.99 1.36
N THR A 216 19.80 -22.14 1.03
CA THR A 216 20.88 -22.06 2.01
C THR A 216 21.12 -20.58 2.35
N GLN A 217 21.35 -20.29 3.63
CA GLN A 217 21.69 -18.97 4.11
C GLN A 217 22.97 -18.48 3.42
N SER A 218 22.93 -17.26 2.88
CA SER A 218 24.06 -16.66 2.19
C SER A 218 24.94 -15.82 3.13
N LEU A 219 24.30 -15.04 4.02
CA LEU A 219 24.96 -14.25 5.06
C LEU A 219 23.98 -13.96 6.21
N SER A 220 24.53 -13.43 7.30
CA SER A 220 23.74 -12.87 8.40
C SER A 220 24.42 -11.63 8.96
N PHE A 221 23.62 -10.76 9.58
CA PHE A 221 24.07 -9.60 10.33
C PHE A 221 23.21 -9.40 11.57
N THR A 222 23.68 -8.62 12.52
CA THR A 222 22.91 -8.27 13.72
C THR A 222 22.54 -6.81 13.68
N VAL A 223 21.26 -6.51 13.89
CA VAL A 223 20.77 -5.15 14.12
C VAL A 223 21.39 -4.67 15.44
N ASN A 224 22.01 -3.50 15.42
CA ASN A 224 22.69 -2.91 16.58
C ASN A 224 22.22 -1.45 16.77
N PRO A 225 22.59 -0.76 17.84
CA PRO A 225 22.10 0.60 18.14
C PRO A 225 22.35 1.65 17.04
N THR A 226 23.23 1.39 16.06
CA THR A 226 23.44 2.29 14.91
C THR A 226 22.32 2.18 13.86
N TRP A 227 21.55 1.10 13.91
CA TRP A 227 20.36 0.90 13.08
C TRP A 227 19.15 1.56 13.75
N VAL A 228 18.99 2.84 13.50
CA VAL A 228 17.86 3.60 14.03
C VAL A 228 16.54 2.99 13.52
N GLN A 229 15.51 2.92 14.37
CA GLN A 229 14.20 2.43 13.96
C GLN A 229 13.73 3.08 12.65
N GLY A 230 13.11 2.29 11.78
CA GLY A 230 12.72 2.75 10.44
C GLY A 230 12.43 1.60 9.50
N GLN A 231 12.03 1.97 8.31
CA GLN A 231 11.90 1.04 7.19
C GLN A 231 13.22 1.01 6.42
N TYR A 232 13.68 -0.18 6.07
CA TYR A 232 14.94 -0.42 5.39
C TYR A 232 14.71 -1.16 4.07
N LEU A 233 15.52 -0.82 3.08
CA LEU A 233 15.74 -1.64 1.90
C LEU A 233 17.16 -2.19 1.97
N LEU A 234 17.29 -3.51 2.02
CA LEU A 234 18.55 -4.22 1.89
C LEU A 234 18.73 -4.44 0.39
N GLU A 235 19.59 -3.65 -0.23
CA GLU A 235 19.88 -3.75 -1.65
C GLU A 235 20.93 -4.83 -1.88
N LEU A 236 20.59 -5.82 -2.68
CA LEU A 236 21.47 -6.88 -3.12
C LEU A 236 22.15 -6.42 -4.42
N VAL A 237 23.47 -6.32 -4.43
CA VAL A 237 24.24 -5.81 -5.59
C VAL A 237 25.19 -6.88 -6.08
N GLY A 238 24.89 -7.46 -7.24
CA GLY A 238 25.73 -8.47 -7.90
C GLY A 238 26.92 -7.86 -8.64
N SER A 239 28.03 -8.57 -8.71
CA SER A 239 29.28 -8.12 -9.38
C SER A 239 29.14 -7.85 -10.88
N GLY A 240 28.04 -8.23 -11.50
CA GLY A 240 27.70 -7.93 -12.89
C GLY A 240 26.65 -6.82 -13.02
N GLY A 241 26.36 -6.03 -11.97
CA GLY A 241 25.40 -4.94 -11.98
C GLY A 241 23.93 -5.38 -11.83
N GLN A 242 23.69 -6.60 -11.36
CA GLN A 242 22.35 -7.05 -10.98
C GLN A 242 21.98 -6.43 -9.63
N GLU A 243 20.76 -5.93 -9.50
CA GLU A 243 20.27 -5.27 -8.28
C GLU A 243 18.86 -5.76 -7.93
N SER A 244 18.60 -5.91 -6.62
CA SER A 244 17.27 -6.24 -6.08
C SER A 244 17.19 -5.84 -4.61
N TYR A 245 15.98 -5.73 -4.06
CA TYR A 245 15.76 -5.38 -2.64
C TYR A 245 15.27 -6.56 -1.82
N VAL A 246 15.52 -6.48 -0.51
CA VAL A 246 14.84 -7.22 0.54
C VAL A 246 14.35 -6.21 1.59
N PRO A 247 13.05 -6.00 1.77
CA PRO A 247 12.53 -5.08 2.78
C PRO A 247 12.73 -5.62 4.20
N LEU A 248 13.04 -4.70 5.14
CA LEU A 248 13.15 -5.00 6.56
C LEU A 248 12.62 -3.81 7.37
N THR A 249 11.81 -4.05 8.40
CA THR A 249 11.45 -3.04 9.38
C THR A 249 12.32 -3.19 10.63
N VAL A 250 13.07 -2.15 10.97
CA VAL A 250 13.75 -2.08 12.28
C VAL A 250 12.82 -1.34 13.24
N TRP A 251 12.38 -2.01 14.30
CA TRP A 251 11.42 -1.49 15.25
C TRP A 251 11.99 -1.42 16.66
N ASP A 252 11.44 -0.53 17.48
CA ASP A 252 11.83 -0.35 18.88
C ASP A 252 10.67 -0.73 19.81
N PRO A 253 10.74 -1.86 20.54
CA PRO A 253 9.70 -2.29 21.47
C PRO A 253 9.52 -1.36 22.66
N SER A 254 10.50 -0.49 22.95
CA SER A 254 10.44 0.50 24.01
C SER A 254 9.82 1.84 23.57
N SER A 255 9.62 2.04 22.28
CA SER A 255 9.13 3.29 21.72
C SER A 255 7.78 3.71 22.31
N THR A 256 7.67 5.02 22.59
CA THR A 256 6.44 5.71 22.98
C THR A 256 6.07 6.79 21.97
N ALA A 257 6.59 6.71 20.76
CA ALA A 257 6.33 7.66 19.69
C ALA A 257 4.83 7.86 19.47
N ALA A 258 4.42 9.08 19.12
CA ALA A 258 3.02 9.39 18.94
C ALA A 258 2.37 8.59 17.82
N TYR A 259 3.09 8.37 16.71
CA TYR A 259 2.57 7.70 15.53
C TYR A 259 3.24 6.33 15.30
N VAL A 260 2.44 5.30 15.14
CA VAL A 260 2.88 3.99 14.64
C VAL A 260 2.52 3.89 13.17
N VAL A 261 3.51 3.81 12.28
CA VAL A 261 3.31 3.48 10.86
C VAL A 261 3.50 1.98 10.69
N MET A 262 2.41 1.28 10.36
CA MET A 262 2.37 -0.17 10.27
C MET A 262 2.43 -0.63 8.81
N SER A 263 3.51 -1.28 8.43
CA SER A 263 3.64 -1.88 7.09
C SER A 263 2.76 -3.12 6.95
N GLY A 264 1.89 -3.15 5.94
CA GLY A 264 1.00 -4.27 5.62
C GLY A 264 1.74 -5.41 4.92
N VAL A 265 2.73 -6.02 5.59
CA VAL A 265 3.57 -7.07 4.98
C VAL A 265 2.79 -8.34 4.67
N LEU A 266 1.69 -8.62 5.39
CA LEU A 266 0.80 -9.75 5.09
C LEU A 266 0.15 -9.56 3.72
N THR A 267 -0.38 -8.37 3.46
CA THR A 267 -1.00 -8.04 2.17
C THR A 267 0.03 -8.11 1.03
N GLU A 268 1.24 -7.60 1.24
CA GLU A 268 2.33 -7.75 0.27
C GLU A 268 2.65 -9.23 -0.01
N ALA A 269 2.71 -10.08 1.02
CA ALA A 269 2.98 -11.50 0.86
C ALA A 269 1.87 -12.25 0.09
N VAL A 270 0.59 -11.88 0.31
CA VAL A 270 -0.54 -12.56 -0.34
C VAL A 270 -0.73 -12.16 -1.80
N PHE A 271 -0.20 -11.01 -2.23
CA PHE A 271 -0.14 -10.59 -3.64
C PHE A 271 1.20 -10.96 -4.31
N ASN A 272 2.14 -11.57 -3.60
CA ASN A 272 3.41 -11.96 -4.16
C ASN A 272 3.27 -13.20 -5.06
N ALA A 273 3.33 -13.01 -6.36
CA ALA A 273 3.19 -14.08 -7.35
C ALA A 273 4.50 -14.85 -7.63
N PHE A 274 5.53 -14.72 -6.77
CA PHE A 274 6.77 -15.48 -6.95
C PHE A 274 6.51 -17.00 -6.98
N GLY A 275 7.07 -17.67 -7.97
CA GLY A 275 6.84 -19.10 -8.21
C GLY A 275 5.49 -19.43 -8.83
N GLY A 276 4.73 -18.42 -9.29
CA GLY A 276 3.48 -18.56 -10.02
C GLY A 276 2.22 -18.73 -9.17
N TYR A 277 2.32 -18.60 -7.84
CA TYR A 277 1.17 -18.76 -6.94
C TYR A 277 1.13 -17.67 -5.87
N ASP A 278 -0.04 -17.08 -5.72
CA ASP A 278 -0.40 -16.19 -4.61
C ASP A 278 -1.82 -16.52 -4.09
N LEU A 279 -2.39 -15.74 -3.18
CA LEU A 279 -3.76 -16.01 -2.69
C LEU A 279 -4.87 -15.59 -3.68
N TYR A 280 -4.52 -15.09 -4.85
CA TYR A 280 -5.44 -14.66 -5.90
C TYR A 280 -5.25 -15.43 -7.20
N GLN A 281 -4.00 -15.77 -7.56
CA GLN A 281 -3.63 -16.40 -8.82
C GLN A 281 -2.93 -17.73 -8.61
N GLY A 282 -3.04 -18.61 -9.60
CA GLY A 282 -2.30 -19.86 -9.73
C GLY A 282 -1.32 -19.80 -10.88
N ALA A 283 -0.56 -20.88 -11.11
CA ALA A 283 0.45 -20.99 -12.18
C ALA A 283 -0.10 -20.75 -13.60
N THR A 284 -1.40 -20.97 -13.79
CA THR A 284 -2.11 -20.63 -15.02
C THR A 284 -3.01 -19.42 -14.77
N PRO A 285 -3.05 -18.44 -15.69
CA PRO A 285 -3.95 -17.31 -15.56
C PRO A 285 -5.39 -17.76 -15.33
N CYS A 286 -6.12 -17.03 -14.52
CA CYS A 286 -7.57 -17.24 -14.36
C CYS A 286 -8.29 -17.06 -15.70
N ALA A 287 -9.34 -17.82 -15.91
CA ALA A 287 -10.31 -17.47 -16.94
C ALA A 287 -10.85 -16.04 -16.69
N PRO A 288 -11.14 -15.26 -17.73
CA PRO A 288 -11.74 -13.95 -17.56
C PRO A 288 -12.97 -14.03 -16.64
N ASN A 289 -13.06 -13.10 -15.69
CA ASN A 289 -14.13 -13.02 -14.67
C ASN A 289 -14.15 -14.15 -13.61
N HIS A 290 -13.09 -14.96 -13.49
CA HIS A 290 -12.93 -15.99 -12.45
C HIS A 290 -11.82 -15.63 -11.45
N TYR A 291 -11.77 -14.39 -11.02
CA TYR A 291 -10.82 -13.93 -10.01
C TYR A 291 -11.49 -13.93 -8.61
N PRO A 292 -10.89 -14.54 -7.59
CA PRO A 292 -9.61 -15.24 -7.57
C PRO A 292 -9.65 -16.62 -8.20
N CYS A 293 -8.50 -17.07 -8.77
CA CYS A 293 -8.37 -18.39 -9.40
C CYS A 293 -8.70 -19.54 -8.46
N SER A 294 -9.36 -20.58 -8.95
CA SER A 294 -9.57 -21.82 -8.19
C SER A 294 -8.25 -22.53 -7.87
N THR A 295 -7.22 -22.35 -8.72
CA THR A 295 -5.87 -22.93 -8.59
C THR A 295 -4.92 -22.09 -7.73
N ARG A 296 -5.37 -20.96 -7.16
CA ARG A 296 -4.58 -20.09 -6.29
C ARG A 296 -3.99 -20.84 -5.09
N ALA A 297 -2.99 -20.25 -4.44
CA ALA A 297 -2.53 -20.72 -3.13
C ALA A 297 -3.61 -20.63 -2.06
N ARG A 298 -3.50 -21.45 -1.02
CA ARG A 298 -4.27 -21.38 0.24
C ARG A 298 -3.41 -20.86 1.37
N VAL A 299 -2.10 -21.00 1.21
CA VAL A 299 -1.08 -20.51 2.13
C VAL A 299 0.00 -19.86 1.28
N VAL A 300 0.52 -18.73 1.73
CA VAL A 300 1.72 -18.12 1.17
C VAL A 300 2.78 -17.96 2.24
N SER A 301 4.04 -18.14 1.86
CA SER A 301 5.18 -18.05 2.76
C SER A 301 5.97 -16.76 2.51
N PHE A 302 6.54 -16.18 3.58
CA PHE A 302 7.56 -15.14 3.51
C PHE A 302 8.94 -15.70 3.11
N ASP A 303 9.11 -17.03 3.12
CA ASP A 303 10.36 -17.70 2.79
C ASP A 303 10.53 -17.82 1.27
N ARG A 304 10.38 -16.67 0.59
CA ARG A 304 10.56 -16.52 -0.86
C ARG A 304 10.77 -15.05 -1.22
N PRO A 305 11.50 -14.74 -2.31
CA PRO A 305 11.64 -13.37 -2.79
C PRO A 305 10.31 -12.73 -3.17
N PHE A 306 10.22 -11.39 -3.14
CA PHE A 306 9.14 -10.67 -3.80
C PHE A 306 9.37 -10.60 -5.31
N ALA A 307 8.34 -10.90 -6.10
CA ALA A 307 8.38 -10.87 -7.56
C ALA A 307 8.25 -9.46 -8.15
N SER A 308 7.79 -8.47 -7.37
CA SER A 308 7.49 -7.11 -7.82
C SER A 308 8.37 -6.08 -7.14
N GLY A 309 8.40 -4.83 -7.69
CA GLY A 309 9.12 -3.71 -7.09
C GLY A 309 10.62 -3.94 -6.96
N ASN A 310 11.24 -4.70 -7.88
CA ASN A 310 12.62 -5.14 -7.77
C ASN A 310 12.92 -5.84 -6.43
N GLY A 311 11.97 -6.63 -5.90
CA GLY A 311 12.10 -7.29 -4.61
C GLY A 311 11.52 -6.50 -3.42
N ALA A 312 11.07 -5.26 -3.61
CA ALA A 312 10.50 -4.42 -2.55
C ALA A 312 8.97 -4.59 -2.40
N GLY A 313 8.31 -5.40 -3.24
CA GLY A 313 6.84 -5.47 -3.26
C GLY A 313 6.20 -4.12 -3.61
N GLY A 314 5.14 -3.75 -2.91
CA GLY A 314 4.47 -2.45 -3.03
C GLY A 314 5.05 -1.34 -2.15
N TYR A 315 6.09 -1.61 -1.36
CA TYR A 315 6.63 -0.67 -0.37
C TYR A 315 6.89 0.75 -0.92
N LEU A 316 7.58 0.84 -2.07
CA LEU A 316 7.98 2.13 -2.64
C LEU A 316 6.80 3.00 -3.09
N SER A 317 5.68 2.41 -3.46
CA SER A 317 4.48 3.11 -3.91
C SER A 317 3.44 3.31 -2.82
N LEU A 318 3.25 2.32 -1.94
CA LEU A 318 2.13 2.30 -1.01
C LEU A 318 2.48 2.77 0.41
N MET A 319 3.76 2.81 0.78
CA MET A 319 4.20 3.15 2.15
C MET A 319 5.23 4.28 2.18
N TYR A 320 6.30 4.19 1.38
CA TYR A 320 7.41 5.11 1.41
C TYR A 320 7.04 6.60 1.23
N PRO A 321 6.06 7.00 0.37
CA PRO A 321 5.69 8.40 0.25
C PRO A 321 5.19 9.02 1.58
N LEU A 322 4.47 8.23 2.40
CA LEU A 322 4.03 8.66 3.73
C LEU A 322 5.22 8.77 4.69
N THR A 323 6.07 7.73 4.77
CA THR A 323 7.30 7.75 5.59
C THR A 323 8.13 8.99 5.29
N ARG A 324 8.36 9.25 4.01
CA ARG A 324 9.10 10.43 3.56
C ARG A 324 8.45 11.74 3.99
N LEU A 325 7.12 11.86 3.87
CA LEU A 325 6.38 13.05 4.29
C LEU A 325 6.47 13.26 5.81
N MET A 326 6.25 12.21 6.59
CA MET A 326 6.28 12.29 8.05
C MET A 326 7.68 12.65 8.57
N GLU A 327 8.71 12.03 8.04
CA GLU A 327 10.10 12.33 8.43
C GLU A 327 10.58 13.70 7.93
N GLN A 328 10.09 14.18 6.78
CA GLN A 328 10.35 15.54 6.31
C GLN A 328 9.87 16.60 7.31
N HIS A 329 8.79 16.30 8.01
CA HIS A 329 8.18 17.19 9.00
C HIS A 329 8.58 16.86 10.44
N GLY A 330 9.57 15.99 10.66
CA GLY A 330 10.10 15.65 11.98
C GLY A 330 9.09 14.98 12.91
N LEU A 331 8.01 14.37 12.38
CA LEU A 331 6.96 13.80 13.20
C LEU A 331 7.48 12.65 14.07
N ASP A 332 6.93 12.54 15.28
CA ASP A 332 7.29 11.53 16.29
C ASP A 332 6.77 10.15 15.90
N VAL A 333 7.48 9.45 15.04
CA VAL A 333 7.07 8.21 14.37
C VAL A 333 7.88 7.01 14.81
N THR A 334 7.21 5.88 14.99
CA THR A 334 7.82 4.54 15.06
C THR A 334 7.25 3.65 13.95
N TYR A 335 7.96 2.56 13.64
CA TYR A 335 7.64 1.70 12.50
C TYR A 335 7.38 0.28 12.98
N TRP A 336 6.22 -0.24 12.64
CA TRP A 336 5.80 -1.62 12.87
C TRP A 336 5.54 -2.34 11.55
N THR A 337 5.44 -3.66 11.62
CA THR A 337 4.70 -4.45 10.64
C THR A 337 3.36 -4.87 11.25
N ASP A 338 2.46 -5.34 10.44
CA ASP A 338 1.23 -6.00 10.89
C ASP A 338 1.51 -7.24 11.76
N ILE A 339 2.65 -7.93 11.54
CA ILE A 339 3.14 -9.00 12.43
C ILE A 339 3.48 -8.42 13.82
N THR A 340 4.08 -7.22 13.92
CA THR A 340 4.32 -6.57 15.22
C THR A 340 3.02 -6.38 15.99
N LEU A 341 1.97 -5.90 15.31
CA LEU A 341 0.65 -5.77 15.93
C LEU A 341 0.04 -7.13 16.31
N ALA A 342 0.28 -8.18 15.51
CA ALA A 342 -0.20 -9.53 15.82
C ALA A 342 0.46 -10.13 17.08
N GLU A 343 1.78 -9.94 17.19
CA GLU A 343 2.61 -10.51 18.29
C GLU A 343 2.53 -9.66 19.57
N HIS A 344 2.42 -8.33 19.44
CA HIS A 344 2.53 -7.37 20.53
C HIS A 344 1.37 -6.37 20.60
N PRO A 345 0.09 -6.82 20.54
CA PRO A 345 -1.07 -5.92 20.46
C PRO A 345 -1.16 -4.95 21.65
N ASN A 346 -0.67 -5.35 22.82
CA ASN A 346 -0.72 -4.54 24.05
C ASN A 346 0.21 -3.32 24.00
N LEU A 347 1.23 -3.32 23.13
CA LEU A 347 2.14 -2.19 23.00
C LEU A 347 1.46 -0.98 22.33
N LEU A 348 0.38 -1.21 21.59
CA LEU A 348 -0.32 -0.14 20.88
C LEU A 348 -0.83 0.95 21.82
N GLY A 349 -1.22 0.61 23.04
CA GLY A 349 -1.66 1.58 24.05
C GLY A 349 -0.60 2.59 24.52
N LYS A 350 0.69 2.41 24.15
CA LYS A 350 1.75 3.39 24.42
C LYS A 350 1.77 4.55 23.42
N HIS A 351 0.99 4.47 22.35
CA HIS A 351 1.01 5.39 21.22
C HIS A 351 -0.31 6.17 21.12
N LYS A 352 -0.35 7.23 20.32
CA LYS A 352 -1.55 8.03 20.08
C LYS A 352 -2.29 7.63 18.82
N VAL A 353 -1.59 7.13 17.81
CA VAL A 353 -2.14 6.84 16.49
C VAL A 353 -1.55 5.56 15.92
N LEU A 354 -2.40 4.65 15.47
CA LEU A 354 -2.02 3.58 14.53
C LEU A 354 -2.37 4.02 13.11
N ILE A 355 -1.39 3.98 12.22
CA ILE A 355 -1.55 4.30 10.81
C ILE A 355 -1.32 3.04 9.98
N SER A 356 -2.32 2.63 9.21
CA SER A 356 -2.28 1.56 8.21
C SER A 356 -2.26 2.22 6.83
N PRO A 357 -1.10 2.28 6.14
CA PRO A 357 -0.96 2.93 4.85
C PRO A 357 -1.23 1.99 3.69
N GLY A 358 -1.79 2.52 2.60
CA GLY A 358 -1.89 1.86 1.31
C GLY A 358 -2.88 0.70 1.28
N HIS A 359 -2.41 -0.50 0.98
CA HIS A 359 -3.21 -1.70 0.86
C HIS A 359 -2.93 -2.65 2.03
N ASP A 360 -3.90 -2.86 2.91
CA ASP A 360 -3.76 -3.65 4.14
C ASP A 360 -5.01 -4.50 4.39
N GLU A 361 -5.26 -5.46 3.49
CA GLU A 361 -6.47 -6.30 3.42
C GLU A 361 -6.49 -7.41 4.48
N GLU A 362 -5.34 -8.03 4.73
CA GLU A 362 -5.22 -9.28 5.47
C GLU A 362 -4.92 -9.04 6.93
N TRP A 363 -5.90 -9.30 7.78
CA TRP A 363 -5.77 -9.13 9.22
C TRP A 363 -6.02 -10.44 9.98
N SER A 364 -5.14 -10.72 10.94
CA SER A 364 -5.36 -11.80 11.91
C SER A 364 -6.33 -11.37 13.01
N ASN A 365 -6.81 -12.36 13.78
CA ASN A 365 -7.67 -12.10 14.93
C ASN A 365 -6.97 -11.23 15.99
N SER A 366 -5.69 -11.50 16.26
CA SER A 366 -4.88 -10.74 17.22
C SER A 366 -4.69 -9.28 16.80
N MET A 367 -4.38 -9.02 15.53
CA MET A 367 -4.27 -7.65 15.00
C MET A 367 -5.57 -6.86 15.19
N ARG A 368 -6.71 -7.45 14.79
CA ARG A 368 -8.00 -6.77 14.94
C ARG A 368 -8.36 -6.50 16.40
N GLN A 369 -8.15 -7.47 17.28
CA GLN A 369 -8.36 -7.29 18.71
C GLN A 369 -7.45 -6.22 19.30
N GLY A 370 -6.17 -6.19 18.89
CA GLY A 370 -5.22 -5.17 19.28
C GLY A 370 -5.65 -3.77 18.88
N ALA A 371 -6.08 -3.59 17.63
CA ALA A 371 -6.58 -2.30 17.15
C ALA A 371 -7.86 -1.85 17.90
N VAL A 372 -8.81 -2.77 18.14
CA VAL A 372 -10.03 -2.48 18.91
C VAL A 372 -9.69 -2.12 20.35
N SER A 373 -8.80 -2.85 21.00
CA SER A 373 -8.36 -2.58 22.37
C SER A 373 -7.64 -1.23 22.45
N GLY A 374 -6.75 -0.94 21.50
CA GLY A 374 -6.08 0.36 21.40
C GLY A 374 -7.09 1.51 21.23
N ALA A 375 -8.06 1.37 20.33
CA ALA A 375 -9.08 2.38 20.11
C ALA A 375 -9.97 2.58 21.35
N ASN A 376 -10.32 1.51 22.08
CA ASN A 376 -11.03 1.60 23.36
C ASN A 376 -10.20 2.28 24.45
N ALA A 377 -8.87 2.24 24.35
CA ALA A 377 -7.95 2.95 25.24
C ALA A 377 -7.64 4.40 24.80
N GLY A 378 -8.22 4.88 23.70
CA GLY A 378 -8.04 6.24 23.21
C GLY A 378 -7.02 6.39 22.08
N VAL A 379 -6.44 5.30 21.56
CA VAL A 379 -5.56 5.33 20.38
C VAL A 379 -6.40 5.56 19.14
N ASN A 380 -6.07 6.58 18.37
CA ASN A 380 -6.73 6.87 17.10
C ASN A 380 -6.31 5.87 16.02
N LEU A 381 -7.20 5.56 15.09
CA LEU A 381 -6.92 4.68 13.95
C LEU A 381 -7.01 5.46 12.64
N VAL A 382 -6.00 5.33 11.79
CA VAL A 382 -5.94 5.97 10.47
C VAL A 382 -5.67 4.92 9.41
N PHE A 383 -6.62 4.75 8.50
CA PHE A 383 -6.52 3.87 7.34
C PHE A 383 -6.35 4.71 6.07
N PHE A 384 -5.11 4.89 5.62
CA PHE A 384 -4.81 5.56 4.35
C PHE A 384 -4.88 4.58 3.18
N GLY A 385 -6.00 3.91 3.07
CA GLY A 385 -6.23 2.88 2.07
C GLY A 385 -7.71 2.63 1.83
N ALA A 386 -7.98 1.59 1.08
CA ALA A 386 -9.29 0.97 0.97
C ALA A 386 -9.14 -0.52 1.23
N SER A 387 -10.27 -1.18 1.51
CA SER A 387 -10.30 -2.59 1.92
C SER A 387 -9.47 -2.98 3.17
N PRO A 388 -9.14 -2.08 4.14
CA PRO A 388 -8.47 -2.54 5.34
C PRO A 388 -9.37 -3.53 6.10
N ILE A 389 -8.73 -4.52 6.74
CA ILE A 389 -9.42 -5.54 7.55
C ILE A 389 -10.45 -6.34 6.73
N LEU A 390 -10.25 -6.49 5.43
CA LEU A 390 -11.21 -7.14 4.56
C LEU A 390 -11.21 -8.66 4.75
N ARG A 391 -10.00 -9.27 4.77
CA ARG A 391 -9.78 -10.71 4.86
C ARG A 391 -9.39 -11.13 6.27
N LYS A 392 -9.96 -12.23 6.74
CA LYS A 392 -9.50 -12.85 7.99
C LYS A 392 -8.47 -13.92 7.67
N VAL A 393 -7.24 -13.72 8.12
CA VAL A 393 -6.13 -14.66 7.92
C VAL A 393 -5.70 -15.29 9.24
N ARG A 394 -4.92 -16.36 9.13
CA ARG A 394 -4.20 -17.01 10.23
C ARG A 394 -2.71 -17.03 9.92
N LEU A 395 -1.90 -16.70 10.90
CA LEU A 395 -0.45 -16.82 10.82
C LEU A 395 -0.01 -18.20 11.31
N GLN A 396 1.02 -18.74 10.65
CA GLN A 396 1.65 -20.03 11.01
C GLN A 396 3.17 -19.91 10.90
N ALA A 397 3.86 -20.79 11.60
CA ALA A 397 5.31 -20.90 11.53
C ALA A 397 5.75 -21.60 10.23
N SER A 398 6.89 -21.16 9.69
CA SER A 398 7.70 -21.89 8.72
C SER A 398 8.95 -22.50 9.41
N PRO A 399 9.78 -23.26 8.68
CA PRO A 399 11.08 -23.70 9.20
C PRO A 399 12.01 -22.56 9.64
N LEU A 400 11.80 -21.33 9.15
CA LEU A 400 12.65 -20.17 9.49
C LEU A 400 12.16 -19.36 10.69
N GLY A 401 10.96 -19.64 11.21
CA GLY A 401 10.45 -18.96 12.41
C GLY A 401 8.93 -18.92 12.52
N ALA A 402 8.46 -18.27 13.58
CA ALA A 402 7.04 -18.02 13.82
C ALA A 402 6.47 -17.02 12.80
N ASP A 403 5.15 -17.10 12.56
CA ASP A 403 4.34 -16.11 11.80
C ASP A 403 4.86 -15.82 10.38
N ARG A 404 5.43 -16.84 9.74
CA ARG A 404 6.01 -16.72 8.40
C ARG A 404 5.14 -17.25 7.27
N GLU A 405 4.01 -17.83 7.59
CA GLU A 405 3.01 -18.28 6.62
C GLU A 405 1.68 -17.59 6.86
N VAL A 406 1.05 -17.13 5.77
CA VAL A 406 -0.26 -16.50 5.78
C VAL A 406 -1.28 -17.45 5.16
N VAL A 407 -2.25 -17.86 5.96
CA VAL A 407 -3.28 -18.84 5.58
C VAL A 407 -4.58 -18.15 5.26
N ASN A 408 -5.12 -18.35 4.04
CA ASN A 408 -6.47 -17.95 3.69
C ASN A 408 -7.13 -18.92 2.69
N TYR A 409 -8.00 -19.74 3.20
CA TYR A 409 -8.82 -20.66 2.39
C TYR A 409 -9.95 -19.94 1.65
N ARG A 410 -10.28 -18.69 2.01
CA ARG A 410 -11.42 -17.87 1.56
C ARG A 410 -12.78 -18.50 1.86
N ASN A 411 -12.99 -19.76 1.55
CA ASN A 411 -14.17 -20.49 1.99
C ASN A 411 -13.88 -21.12 3.35
N PRO A 412 -14.51 -20.65 4.45
CA PRO A 412 -14.20 -21.11 5.80
C PRO A 412 -14.42 -22.62 5.99
N VAL A 413 -15.41 -23.22 5.33
CA VAL A 413 -15.70 -24.67 5.42
C VAL A 413 -14.54 -25.53 4.88
N LYS A 414 -13.66 -24.96 4.04
CA LYS A 414 -12.48 -25.65 3.50
C LYS A 414 -11.24 -25.48 4.38
N ASP A 415 -11.30 -24.60 5.38
CA ASP A 415 -10.20 -24.46 6.33
C ASP A 415 -10.22 -25.65 7.29
N PRO A 416 -9.09 -26.36 7.49
CA PRO A 416 -9.02 -27.52 8.38
C PRO A 416 -9.46 -27.25 9.83
N LEU A 417 -9.48 -25.97 10.25
CA LEU A 417 -9.93 -25.59 11.59
C LEU A 417 -11.45 -25.35 11.69
N TYR A 418 -12.18 -25.40 10.57
CA TYR A 418 -13.63 -25.18 10.59
C TYR A 418 -14.33 -26.26 11.42
N GLY A 419 -15.14 -25.82 12.39
CA GLY A 419 -15.79 -26.71 13.35
C GLY A 419 -14.89 -27.25 14.46
N VAL A 420 -13.59 -26.99 14.40
CA VAL A 420 -12.60 -27.40 15.42
C VAL A 420 -12.17 -26.19 16.27
N ASP A 421 -11.74 -25.13 15.62
CA ASP A 421 -11.35 -23.84 16.23
C ASP A 421 -11.79 -22.68 15.34
N ASN A 422 -13.06 -22.35 15.43
CA ASN A 422 -13.68 -21.33 14.61
C ASN A 422 -13.10 -19.92 14.83
N ALA A 423 -12.46 -19.66 15.97
CA ALA A 423 -11.80 -18.39 16.23
C ALA A 423 -10.59 -18.18 15.29
N ARG A 424 -9.93 -19.27 14.88
CA ARG A 424 -8.74 -19.26 14.02
C ARG A 424 -9.03 -19.58 12.55
N VAL A 425 -10.28 -19.88 12.18
CA VAL A 425 -10.65 -20.14 10.78
C VAL A 425 -10.37 -18.90 9.94
N SER A 426 -9.72 -19.11 8.79
CA SER A 426 -9.49 -18.08 7.78
C SER A 426 -10.72 -17.88 6.90
N GLN A 427 -10.99 -16.63 6.45
CA GLN A 427 -12.22 -16.29 5.75
C GLN A 427 -11.98 -15.27 4.65
N ASN A 428 -12.83 -15.32 3.60
CA ASN A 428 -12.80 -14.31 2.55
C ASN A 428 -13.15 -12.90 3.08
N TRP A 429 -14.16 -12.85 3.96
CA TRP A 429 -14.64 -11.59 4.56
C TRP A 429 -14.77 -11.77 6.07
N TRP A 430 -14.33 -10.78 6.83
CA TRP A 430 -14.57 -10.77 8.27
C TRP A 430 -16.07 -10.82 8.64
N GLY A 431 -16.94 -10.32 7.73
CA GLY A 431 -18.39 -10.35 7.91
C GLY A 431 -19.05 -11.70 7.71
N GLN A 432 -18.34 -12.72 7.20
CA GLN A 432 -18.86 -14.08 7.04
C GLN A 432 -18.84 -14.86 8.36
N ALA A 433 -19.68 -15.89 8.46
CA ALA A 433 -19.56 -16.90 9.51
C ALA A 433 -18.23 -17.69 9.33
N PRO A 434 -17.56 -18.10 10.42
CA PRO A 434 -17.97 -18.00 11.82
C PRO A 434 -17.64 -16.66 12.50
N ALA A 435 -16.85 -15.75 11.92
CA ALA A 435 -16.45 -14.51 12.59
C ALA A 435 -17.60 -13.53 12.78
N ASN A 436 -18.42 -13.31 11.73
CA ASN A 436 -19.56 -12.38 11.74
C ASN A 436 -19.22 -10.95 12.22
N LEU A 437 -18.01 -10.48 11.91
CA LEU A 437 -17.47 -9.18 12.32
C LEU A 437 -17.08 -8.34 11.08
N PRO A 438 -18.03 -7.70 10.39
CA PRO A 438 -17.72 -6.88 9.22
C PRO A 438 -16.62 -5.85 9.49
N ALA A 439 -15.77 -5.58 8.49
CA ALA A 439 -14.72 -4.56 8.61
C ALA A 439 -15.32 -3.19 8.94
N SER A 440 -16.46 -2.86 8.34
CA SER A 440 -17.16 -1.57 8.49
C SER A 440 -17.50 -1.21 9.94
N THR A 441 -17.65 -2.20 10.84
CA THR A 441 -17.89 -1.94 12.27
C THR A 441 -16.69 -1.29 12.98
N LEU A 442 -15.49 -1.36 12.39
CA LEU A 442 -14.29 -0.70 12.91
C LEU A 442 -13.82 0.42 11.98
N VAL A 443 -13.84 0.22 10.66
CA VAL A 443 -13.28 1.21 9.72
C VAL A 443 -14.31 2.25 9.25
N GLY A 444 -15.60 2.07 9.57
CA GLY A 444 -16.67 3.00 9.23
C GLY A 444 -17.17 2.93 7.79
N ALA A 445 -16.56 2.10 6.93
CA ALA A 445 -16.93 1.95 5.53
C ALA A 445 -16.78 0.49 5.08
N LYS A 446 -17.48 0.08 4.01
CA LYS A 446 -17.36 -1.24 3.40
C LYS A 446 -16.63 -1.17 2.06
N TYR A 447 -16.00 -2.26 1.69
CA TYR A 447 -15.44 -2.45 0.34
C TYR A 447 -16.56 -2.42 -0.72
N VAL A 448 -16.33 -1.66 -1.79
CA VAL A 448 -17.27 -1.48 -2.90
C VAL A 448 -16.82 -2.19 -4.16
N GLY A 449 -15.51 -2.24 -4.39
CA GLY A 449 -14.87 -2.79 -5.57
C GLY A 449 -13.59 -2.05 -5.91
N PHE A 450 -13.07 -2.29 -7.10
CA PHE A 450 -11.81 -1.67 -7.54
C PHE A 450 -11.89 -1.19 -8.99
N ASN A 451 -10.97 -0.29 -9.36
CA ASN A 451 -10.69 0.09 -10.74
C ASN A 451 -9.21 0.46 -10.91
N ASN A 452 -8.48 -0.41 -11.58
CA ASN A 452 -7.05 -0.23 -11.86
C ASN A 452 -6.77 0.41 -13.24
N LEU A 453 -7.82 0.70 -14.02
CA LEU A 453 -7.71 1.25 -15.37
C LEU A 453 -7.97 2.75 -15.41
N THR A 454 -8.75 3.27 -14.44
CA THR A 454 -9.18 4.66 -14.43
C THR A 454 -9.12 5.21 -13.00
N SER A 455 -8.62 6.44 -12.87
CA SER A 455 -8.71 7.21 -11.63
C SER A 455 -9.84 8.23 -11.71
N PHE A 456 -10.42 8.54 -10.56
CA PHE A 456 -11.54 9.48 -10.42
C PHE A 456 -11.15 10.62 -9.45
N PRO A 457 -11.82 11.77 -9.52
CA PRO A 457 -11.57 12.84 -8.57
C PRO A 457 -12.11 12.49 -7.17
N MET A 458 -11.42 12.91 -6.13
CA MET A 458 -11.96 13.01 -4.78
C MET A 458 -12.86 14.24 -4.71
N VAL A 459 -14.12 14.08 -4.32
CA VAL A 459 -15.13 15.16 -4.27
C VAL A 459 -15.45 15.52 -2.82
N VAL A 460 -15.19 16.77 -2.43
CA VAL A 460 -15.39 17.30 -1.08
C VAL A 460 -16.89 17.35 -0.74
N SER A 461 -17.29 16.78 0.38
CA SER A 461 -18.68 16.81 0.88
C SER A 461 -18.86 17.59 2.19
N ALA A 462 -17.84 17.64 3.05
CA ALA A 462 -17.86 18.34 4.33
C ALA A 462 -16.73 19.39 4.42
N PRO A 463 -16.79 20.52 3.71
CA PRO A 463 -15.68 21.49 3.58
C PRO A 463 -15.29 22.16 4.90
N SER A 464 -16.20 22.23 5.89
CA SER A 464 -15.93 22.77 7.22
C SER A 464 -15.16 21.82 8.13
N SER A 465 -14.96 20.55 7.71
CA SER A 465 -14.19 19.57 8.47
C SER A 465 -12.74 20.01 8.64
N TRP A 466 -12.16 19.62 9.77
CA TRP A 466 -10.73 19.78 10.10
C TRP A 466 -9.83 19.25 8.96
N LEU A 467 -10.26 18.24 8.21
CA LEU A 467 -9.50 17.68 7.06
C LEU A 467 -9.15 18.74 6.04
N TYR A 468 -10.08 19.65 5.75
CA TYR A 468 -9.91 20.68 4.72
C TYR A 468 -9.43 22.02 5.27
N ALA A 469 -9.01 22.09 6.54
CA ALA A 469 -8.53 23.31 7.17
C ALA A 469 -7.38 23.94 6.35
N GLY A 470 -7.54 25.22 5.99
CA GLY A 470 -6.56 26.02 5.25
C GLY A 470 -6.35 25.57 3.78
N THR A 471 -7.21 24.74 3.19
CA THR A 471 -7.13 24.33 1.78
C THR A 471 -7.86 25.27 0.84
N GLY A 472 -8.88 25.98 1.30
CA GLY A 472 -9.78 26.78 0.47
C GLY A 472 -10.79 25.94 -0.34
N LEU A 473 -10.87 24.64 -0.13
CA LEU A 473 -11.81 23.76 -0.85
C LEU A 473 -13.24 23.93 -0.29
N GLY A 474 -14.19 24.22 -1.18
CA GLY A 474 -15.63 24.25 -0.87
C GLY A 474 -16.32 22.91 -1.16
N ALA A 475 -17.61 22.82 -0.83
CA ALA A 475 -18.43 21.66 -1.17
C ALA A 475 -18.48 21.47 -2.70
N GLY A 476 -18.35 20.21 -3.15
CA GLY A 476 -18.30 19.87 -4.58
C GLY A 476 -16.94 20.13 -5.24
N ALA A 477 -15.98 20.78 -4.56
CA ALA A 477 -14.63 20.89 -5.07
C ALA A 477 -14.02 19.51 -5.28
N SER A 478 -13.22 19.34 -6.34
CA SER A 478 -12.65 18.05 -6.70
C SER A 478 -11.13 18.10 -6.77
N ILE A 479 -10.49 17.04 -6.28
CA ILE A 479 -9.05 16.81 -6.37
C ILE A 479 -8.85 15.69 -7.38
N PRO A 480 -8.25 15.93 -8.56
CA PRO A 480 -8.22 14.97 -9.66
C PRO A 480 -7.33 13.77 -9.34
N GLY A 481 -7.69 12.59 -9.86
CA GLY A 481 -6.86 11.40 -9.89
C GLY A 481 -6.62 10.70 -8.55
N VAL A 482 -7.30 11.08 -7.48
CA VAL A 482 -7.08 10.53 -6.13
C VAL A 482 -7.77 9.18 -5.93
N MET A 483 -9.01 9.03 -6.41
CA MET A 483 -9.77 7.77 -6.25
C MET A 483 -9.36 6.78 -7.33
N SER A 484 -8.64 5.72 -6.94
CA SER A 484 -8.15 4.66 -7.85
C SER A 484 -7.83 3.40 -7.06
N SER A 485 -7.65 2.30 -7.76
CA SER A 485 -7.49 0.97 -7.18
C SER A 485 -8.75 0.56 -6.40
N ASP A 486 -8.64 0.12 -5.16
CA ASP A 486 -9.79 -0.26 -4.34
C ASP A 486 -10.56 0.95 -3.81
N PHE A 487 -11.88 0.75 -3.64
CA PHE A 487 -12.80 1.74 -3.11
C PHE A 487 -13.56 1.22 -1.89
N GLN A 488 -13.84 2.14 -0.96
CA GLN A 488 -14.75 1.92 0.15
C GLN A 488 -15.80 3.02 0.20
N ALA A 489 -16.99 2.69 0.72
CA ALA A 489 -18.06 3.66 0.96
C ALA A 489 -18.82 3.33 2.27
N TYR A 490 -19.51 4.30 2.82
CA TYR A 490 -20.41 4.07 3.94
C TYR A 490 -21.52 3.08 3.54
N ASP A 491 -21.96 2.26 4.47
CA ASP A 491 -23.01 1.27 4.26
C ASP A 491 -24.22 1.54 5.17
N PRO A 492 -25.27 2.23 4.68
CA PRO A 492 -26.43 2.57 5.49
C PRO A 492 -27.26 1.35 5.88
N ALA A 493 -27.16 0.25 5.15
CA ALA A 493 -27.94 -0.97 5.42
C ALA A 493 -27.46 -1.75 6.65
N ARG A 494 -26.30 -1.41 7.22
CA ARG A 494 -25.72 -2.12 8.35
C ARG A 494 -25.92 -1.37 9.67
N SER A 495 -26.83 -1.85 10.48
CA SER A 495 -27.11 -1.27 11.82
C SER A 495 -25.92 -1.36 12.80
N ALA A 496 -24.97 -2.29 12.57
CA ALA A 496 -23.78 -2.45 13.41
C ALA A 496 -22.64 -1.47 13.08
N ASN A 497 -22.80 -0.65 12.04
CA ASN A 497 -21.82 0.41 11.73
C ASN A 497 -21.90 1.53 12.78
N PRO A 498 -20.77 2.27 13.01
CA PRO A 498 -20.81 3.44 13.87
C PRO A 498 -21.89 4.43 13.41
N PRO A 499 -22.81 4.86 14.30
CA PRO A 499 -23.95 5.69 13.90
C PRO A 499 -23.59 7.13 13.56
N ASN A 500 -22.45 7.60 14.05
CA ASN A 500 -21.95 8.97 13.94
C ASN A 500 -20.89 9.17 12.86
N VAL A 501 -20.94 8.36 11.81
CA VAL A 501 -20.00 8.50 10.67
C VAL A 501 -20.27 9.80 9.93
N GLU A 502 -19.20 10.57 9.75
CA GLU A 502 -19.14 11.78 8.93
C GLU A 502 -18.48 11.43 7.60
N VAL A 503 -19.19 11.65 6.50
CA VAL A 503 -18.69 11.50 5.13
C VAL A 503 -18.01 12.80 4.73
N LEU A 504 -16.67 12.77 4.68
CA LEU A 504 -15.83 13.94 4.39
C LEU A 504 -15.69 14.20 2.89
N SER A 505 -15.63 13.13 2.08
CA SER A 505 -15.74 13.18 0.62
C SER A 505 -16.70 12.11 0.14
N HIS A 506 -17.44 12.41 -0.92
CA HIS A 506 -18.39 11.51 -1.57
C HIS A 506 -18.14 11.53 -3.08
N SER A 507 -17.34 10.60 -3.54
CA SER A 507 -16.72 10.64 -4.86
C SER A 507 -17.36 9.62 -5.79
N PRO A 508 -18.00 10.06 -6.91
CA PRO A 508 -18.54 9.13 -7.89
C PRO A 508 -17.42 8.32 -8.56
N VAL A 509 -17.54 7.01 -8.55
CA VAL A 509 -16.61 6.06 -9.18
C VAL A 509 -17.34 5.01 -10.00
N THR A 510 -16.62 4.29 -10.86
CA THR A 510 -17.10 3.06 -11.50
C THR A 510 -16.19 1.91 -11.13
N VAL A 511 -16.78 0.76 -10.84
CA VAL A 511 -16.04 -0.48 -10.57
C VAL A 511 -15.69 -1.16 -11.88
N GLN A 512 -14.48 -1.69 -12.00
CA GLN A 512 -13.88 -2.15 -13.26
C GLN A 512 -14.74 -3.17 -14.04
N PHE A 513 -15.41 -4.10 -13.35
CA PHE A 513 -16.25 -5.12 -13.98
C PHE A 513 -17.77 -4.90 -13.75
N ASN A 514 -18.12 -3.79 -13.13
CA ASN A 514 -19.49 -3.35 -12.92
C ASN A 514 -19.60 -1.86 -13.25
N PRO A 515 -20.01 -1.49 -14.48
CA PRO A 515 -20.03 -0.11 -14.95
C PRO A 515 -21.10 0.76 -14.30
N SER A 516 -21.96 0.21 -13.43
CA SER A 516 -22.89 1.03 -12.66
C SER A 516 -22.14 2.04 -11.79
N ARG A 517 -22.78 3.18 -11.53
CA ARG A 517 -22.22 4.22 -10.68
C ARG A 517 -22.18 3.74 -9.23
N HIS A 518 -21.02 3.89 -8.62
CA HIS A 518 -20.77 3.68 -7.20
C HIS A 518 -20.18 4.95 -6.60
N TYR A 519 -19.92 4.91 -5.31
CA TYR A 519 -19.23 5.98 -4.61
C TYR A 519 -18.04 5.43 -3.84
N ALA A 520 -17.01 6.27 -3.70
CA ALA A 520 -15.90 6.09 -2.79
C ALA A 520 -15.95 7.22 -1.75
N ASP A 521 -15.99 6.86 -0.48
CA ASP A 521 -16.14 7.81 0.62
C ASP A 521 -14.87 7.89 1.47
N THR A 522 -14.41 9.11 1.73
CA THR A 522 -13.54 9.36 2.87
C THR A 522 -14.42 9.58 4.09
N VAL A 523 -14.22 8.76 5.12
CA VAL A 523 -15.08 8.79 6.31
C VAL A 523 -14.28 9.02 7.59
N PHE A 524 -14.96 9.58 8.57
CA PHE A 524 -14.45 9.81 9.90
C PHE A 524 -15.55 9.55 10.94
N TYR A 525 -15.18 8.93 12.07
CA TYR A 525 -16.05 8.86 13.22
C TYR A 525 -15.25 8.86 14.52
N THR A 526 -15.92 9.15 15.64
CA THR A 526 -15.32 9.13 16.97
C THR A 526 -16.02 8.14 17.89
N MET A 527 -15.25 7.39 18.67
CA MET A 527 -15.78 6.46 19.65
C MET A 527 -16.38 7.22 20.84
N ALA A 528 -17.58 6.84 21.28
CA ALA A 528 -18.31 7.57 22.31
C ALA A 528 -17.59 7.58 23.67
N SER A 529 -17.01 6.44 24.09
CA SER A 529 -16.34 6.29 25.40
C SER A 529 -14.92 6.82 25.40
N SER A 530 -14.06 6.30 24.53
CA SER A 530 -12.62 6.61 24.50
C SER A 530 -12.28 7.92 23.80
N LYS A 531 -13.21 8.49 23.03
CA LYS A 531 -12.99 9.65 22.16
C LYS A 531 -11.96 9.41 21.06
N ALA A 532 -11.51 8.16 20.85
CA ALA A 532 -10.64 7.82 19.73
C ALA A 532 -11.31 8.16 18.41
N GLY A 533 -10.56 8.74 17.48
CA GLY A 533 -10.99 8.99 16.12
C GLY A 533 -10.61 7.82 15.20
N VAL A 534 -11.48 7.48 14.27
CA VAL A 534 -11.19 6.55 13.18
C VAL A 534 -11.39 7.26 11.86
N PHE A 535 -10.35 7.27 11.04
CA PHE A 535 -10.33 7.89 9.71
C PHE A 535 -10.04 6.83 8.65
N THR A 536 -10.81 6.84 7.57
CA THR A 536 -10.59 5.96 6.42
C THR A 536 -10.64 6.78 5.13
N SER A 537 -9.58 6.69 4.32
CA SER A 537 -9.44 7.50 3.11
C SER A 537 -10.34 7.07 1.94
N GLY A 538 -10.82 5.82 1.94
CA GLY A 538 -11.72 5.29 0.92
C GLY A 538 -11.07 4.89 -0.40
N THR A 539 -9.73 5.02 -0.53
CA THR A 539 -8.96 4.65 -1.73
C THR A 539 -7.56 4.19 -1.36
N VAL A 540 -7.05 3.17 -2.03
CA VAL A 540 -5.63 2.74 -1.92
C VAL A 540 -4.70 3.84 -2.43
N ASN A 541 -5.17 4.66 -3.38
CA ASN A 541 -4.34 5.67 -4.04
C ASN A 541 -4.07 6.94 -3.21
N TRP A 542 -4.49 7.00 -1.93
CA TRP A 542 -4.18 8.14 -1.06
C TRP A 542 -2.67 8.37 -0.93
N ILE A 543 -1.92 7.32 -0.60
CA ILE A 543 -0.45 7.41 -0.42
C ILE A 543 0.29 7.65 -1.75
N PRO A 544 0.02 6.93 -2.85
CA PRO A 544 0.58 7.25 -4.15
C PRO A 544 0.35 8.72 -4.57
N SER A 545 -0.80 9.31 -4.22
CA SER A 545 -1.13 10.71 -4.53
C SER A 545 -0.24 11.74 -3.80
N LEU A 546 0.56 11.35 -2.83
CA LEU A 546 1.55 12.21 -2.16
C LEU A 546 2.80 12.46 -3.03
N VAL A 547 3.02 11.65 -4.06
CA VAL A 547 4.19 11.79 -4.94
C VAL A 547 3.99 12.94 -5.91
N ALA A 548 4.99 13.81 -6.05
CA ALA A 548 4.97 14.87 -7.04
C ALA A 548 4.89 14.28 -8.45
N CYS A 549 3.99 14.80 -9.25
CA CYS A 549 3.84 14.40 -10.64
C CYS A 549 5.02 14.90 -11.49
N ALA A 550 5.18 14.35 -12.69
CA ALA A 550 6.08 14.92 -13.68
C ALA A 550 5.66 16.39 -14.01
N ALA A 551 6.61 17.22 -14.36
CA ALA A 551 6.36 18.65 -14.65
C ALA A 551 5.34 18.89 -15.77
N SER A 552 5.12 17.90 -16.63
CA SER A 552 4.12 17.93 -17.71
C SER A 552 2.66 17.76 -17.23
N VAL A 553 2.45 17.36 -15.96
CA VAL A 553 1.10 17.14 -15.39
C VAL A 553 0.60 18.42 -14.74
N SER A 554 -0.38 19.08 -15.37
CA SER A 554 -0.91 20.38 -14.93
C SER A 554 -1.73 20.32 -13.64
N ASN A 555 -2.40 19.20 -13.37
CA ASN A 555 -3.33 19.05 -12.23
C ASN A 555 -2.84 18.01 -11.22
N CYS A 556 -1.58 18.16 -10.78
CA CYS A 556 -0.99 17.23 -9.81
C CYS A 556 -1.65 17.36 -8.43
N PRO A 557 -2.23 16.29 -7.87
CA PRO A 557 -2.89 16.35 -6.56
C PRO A 557 -1.92 16.46 -5.38
N ALA A 558 -0.62 16.20 -5.57
CA ALA A 558 0.33 15.94 -4.50
C ALA A 558 0.41 17.05 -3.43
N THR A 559 0.42 18.32 -3.82
CA THR A 559 0.48 19.43 -2.87
C THR A 559 -0.75 19.44 -1.95
N MET A 560 -1.94 19.28 -2.55
CA MET A 560 -3.18 19.24 -1.79
C MET A 560 -3.24 18.01 -0.90
N MET A 561 -2.91 16.82 -1.44
CA MET A 561 -2.95 15.56 -0.70
C MET A 561 -1.96 15.54 0.48
N ARG A 562 -0.77 16.12 0.32
CA ARG A 562 0.18 16.31 1.43
C ARG A 562 -0.42 17.19 2.52
N LYS A 563 -1.10 18.29 2.16
CA LYS A 563 -1.77 19.15 3.12
C LYS A 563 -2.89 18.43 3.87
N LEU A 564 -3.74 17.69 3.18
CA LEU A 564 -4.79 16.87 3.82
C LEU A 564 -4.18 15.84 4.77
N THR A 565 -3.13 15.14 4.35
CA THR A 565 -2.43 14.16 5.18
C THR A 565 -1.84 14.80 6.43
N LEU A 566 -1.21 15.97 6.32
CA LEU A 566 -0.68 16.72 7.47
C LEU A 566 -1.79 17.21 8.40
N ASN A 567 -2.97 17.57 7.87
CA ASN A 567 -4.12 17.88 8.71
C ASN A 567 -4.58 16.65 9.52
N VAL A 568 -4.60 15.44 8.91
CA VAL A 568 -4.85 14.19 9.66
C VAL A 568 -3.80 14.02 10.76
N MET A 569 -2.51 14.13 10.42
CA MET A 569 -1.44 13.98 11.42
C MET A 569 -1.60 14.96 12.59
N ARG A 570 -1.81 16.24 12.29
CA ARG A 570 -1.98 17.29 13.32
C ARG A 570 -3.13 16.98 14.28
N VAL A 571 -4.29 16.59 13.74
CA VAL A 571 -5.49 16.34 14.54
C VAL A 571 -5.38 15.05 15.34
N PHE A 572 -4.91 13.97 14.72
CA PHE A 572 -4.84 12.66 15.35
C PHE A 572 -3.67 12.53 16.33
N GLY A 573 -2.54 13.17 16.05
CA GLY A 573 -1.37 13.16 16.92
C GLY A 573 -1.54 13.95 18.23
N ALA A 574 -2.57 14.80 18.33
CA ALA A 574 -2.86 15.54 19.55
C ALA A 574 -3.37 14.65 20.71
N GLY A 575 -3.96 13.50 20.39
CA GLY A 575 -4.60 12.58 21.34
C GLY A 575 -5.98 12.15 20.82
N PRO A 576 -6.87 11.63 21.67
CA PRO A 576 -8.19 11.18 21.24
C PRO A 576 -8.97 12.29 20.53
N VAL A 577 -9.18 12.14 19.21
CA VAL A 577 -9.71 13.20 18.33
C VAL A 577 -11.07 13.72 18.77
N GLY A 578 -11.94 12.83 19.26
CA GLY A 578 -13.29 13.18 19.68
C GLY A 578 -13.38 14.10 20.92
N ALA A 579 -12.26 14.35 21.60
CA ALA A 579 -12.22 15.34 22.67
C ALA A 579 -12.30 16.77 22.11
N THR A 580 -11.78 17.01 20.91
CA THR A 580 -11.76 18.35 20.27
C THR A 580 -12.65 18.40 19.03
N TYR A 581 -12.71 17.32 18.26
CA TYR A 581 -13.45 17.20 17.01
C TYR A 581 -14.37 15.97 17.05
N PRO A 582 -15.46 16.00 17.85
CA PRO A 582 -16.43 14.91 17.83
C PRO A 582 -17.09 14.84 16.45
N SER A 583 -17.19 13.63 15.88
CA SER A 583 -17.84 13.46 14.58
C SER A 583 -19.34 13.65 14.67
N THR A 584 -19.93 14.20 13.62
CA THR A 584 -21.37 14.38 13.47
C THR A 584 -21.85 13.66 12.23
N ALA A 585 -22.82 12.77 12.40
CA ALA A 585 -23.38 12.03 11.26
C ALA A 585 -23.96 12.98 10.21
N ASN A 586 -23.53 12.79 8.96
CA ASN A 586 -24.08 13.49 7.78
C ASN A 586 -24.36 12.53 6.62
N TRP A 587 -24.14 11.23 6.84
CA TRP A 587 -24.30 10.20 5.80
C TRP A 587 -25.72 10.12 5.24
N GLN A 588 -26.74 10.54 5.99
CA GLN A 588 -28.13 10.58 5.54
C GLN A 588 -28.33 11.50 4.33
N SER A 589 -27.52 12.55 4.20
CA SER A 589 -27.56 13.46 3.04
C SER A 589 -27.11 12.81 1.73
N PHE A 590 -26.45 11.65 1.79
CA PHE A 590 -25.90 10.93 0.63
C PHE A 590 -26.61 9.60 0.37
N TYR A 591 -27.18 8.99 1.41
CA TYR A 591 -27.71 7.63 1.42
C TYR A 591 -29.12 7.52 2.00
N GLY A 592 -29.72 8.66 2.38
CA GLY A 592 -31.07 8.76 2.95
C GLY A 592 -32.18 8.82 1.91
#